data_938829f98d53dfb0c3555d3261f36e04
#
_entry.id   938829f98d53dfb0c3555d3261f36e04
#
_cell.length_a   1.000
_cell.length_b   1.000
_cell.length_c   1.000
_cell.angle_alpha   90.00
_cell.angle_beta   90.00
_cell.angle_gamma   90.00
#
_symmetry.space_group_name_H-M   'P 1'
#
loop_
_entity.id
_entity.type
_entity.pdbx_description
1 polymer ?
#
loop_
_entity_poly.entity_id
_entity_poly.type
_entity_poly.pdbx_seq_one_letter_code
_entity_poly.pdbx_strand_id
1 'polypeptide(L)'
;YILIFDDLDIGYSYNIQHSKDALMDLLRVTKYYNNEIFGRNNIESKIIVLLRNDIAKQLRFNADTAKIFASYSVELNWFEEAYRLCEDKLKLKQFINKRIARNFEINHMEYLENNPWGSFVDESEFENWSSNSKSSFKYVIDHTFYRPRDLILFFKDIDRLNFPLPISKANINILIGNYTNQMILEIQNELS
;
A
#
# COMPACT_ATOMS: atom_id res chain seq x y z
N TYR A 1 24.32 -4.36 4.92
CA TYR A 1 23.44 -3.47 5.72
C TYR A 1 22.52 -2.67 4.80
N ILE A 2 21.27 -2.36 5.27
CA ILE A 2 20.33 -1.50 4.56
C ILE A 2 20.00 -0.33 5.47
N LEU A 3 20.19 0.91 4.96
CA LEU A 3 19.75 2.15 5.59
C LEU A 3 18.52 2.65 4.84
N ILE A 4 17.44 2.92 5.55
CA ILE A 4 16.19 3.41 4.97
C ILE A 4 15.87 4.80 5.53
N PHE A 5 15.67 5.77 4.64
CA PHE A 5 15.12 7.08 4.97
C PHE A 5 13.62 7.05 4.67
N ASP A 6 12.81 7.28 5.69
CA ASP A 6 11.34 7.32 5.62
C ASP A 6 10.82 8.63 6.24
N ASP A 7 9.52 8.91 6.11
CA ASP A 7 8.85 10.09 6.66
C ASP A 7 9.48 11.44 6.27
N LEU A 8 10.03 11.53 5.07
CA LEU A 8 10.73 12.72 4.56
C LEU A 8 9.79 13.88 4.16
N ASP A 9 8.50 13.69 4.30
CA ASP A 9 7.46 14.71 4.09
C ASP A 9 7.13 15.52 5.35
N ILE A 10 7.64 15.11 6.51
CA ILE A 10 7.46 15.85 7.76
C ILE A 10 8.09 17.25 7.61
N GLY A 11 7.25 18.29 7.75
CA GLY A 11 7.67 19.68 7.60
C GLY A 11 7.83 20.16 6.16
N TYR A 12 7.58 19.34 5.15
CA TYR A 12 7.68 19.72 3.74
C TYR A 12 6.81 20.93 3.38
N SER A 13 5.64 21.07 4.00
CA SER A 13 4.71 22.18 3.78
C SER A 13 5.17 23.52 4.34
N TYR A 14 6.05 23.55 5.35
CA TYR A 14 6.50 24.80 6.01
C TYR A 14 7.49 25.60 5.18
N ASN A 15 8.39 24.94 4.46
CA ASN A 15 9.33 25.58 3.55
C ASN A 15 9.61 24.68 2.34
N ILE A 16 8.70 24.73 1.38
CA ILE A 16 8.71 23.82 0.22
C ILE A 16 10.02 23.89 -0.56
N GLN A 17 10.59 25.09 -0.80
CA GLN A 17 11.81 25.20 -1.59
C GLN A 17 13.02 24.60 -0.87
N HIS A 18 13.21 24.93 0.40
CA HIS A 18 14.31 24.38 1.20
C HIS A 18 14.20 22.85 1.33
N SER A 19 12.99 22.34 1.56
CA SER A 19 12.72 20.91 1.64
C SER A 19 13.00 20.20 0.32
N LYS A 20 12.65 20.81 -0.83
CA LYS A 20 13.00 20.28 -2.16
C LYS A 20 14.50 20.20 -2.37
N ASP A 21 15.24 21.26 -2.03
CA ASP A 21 16.69 21.31 -2.20
C ASP A 21 17.36 20.23 -1.33
N ALA A 22 16.97 20.10 -0.08
CA ALA A 22 17.46 19.07 0.83
C ALA A 22 17.17 17.64 0.33
N LEU A 23 15.96 17.38 -0.19
CA LEU A 23 15.61 16.08 -0.77
C LEU A 23 16.40 15.78 -2.06
N MET A 24 16.60 16.78 -2.91
CA MET A 24 17.43 16.61 -4.11
C MET A 24 18.87 16.26 -3.74
N ASP A 25 19.43 16.91 -2.73
CA ASP A 25 20.79 16.62 -2.25
C ASP A 25 20.87 15.24 -1.60
N LEU A 26 19.86 14.84 -0.82
CA LEU A 26 19.78 13.48 -0.27
C LEU A 26 19.76 12.42 -1.39
N LEU A 27 19.00 12.63 -2.47
CA LEU A 27 18.96 11.70 -3.61
C LEU A 27 20.31 11.62 -4.33
N ARG A 28 21.01 12.75 -4.51
CA ARG A 28 22.36 12.80 -5.11
C ARG A 28 23.38 12.05 -4.25
N VAL A 29 23.37 12.29 -2.95
CA VAL A 29 24.26 11.63 -1.98
C VAL A 29 23.97 10.14 -1.93
N THR A 30 22.68 9.74 -1.88
CA THR A 30 22.28 8.34 -1.91
C THR A 30 22.79 7.61 -3.17
N LYS A 31 22.61 8.24 -4.33
CA LYS A 31 23.13 7.69 -5.60
C LYS A 31 24.66 7.55 -5.54
N TYR A 32 25.38 8.57 -5.06
CA TYR A 32 26.83 8.53 -4.95
C TYR A 32 27.29 7.37 -4.05
N TYR A 33 26.75 7.26 -2.83
CA TYR A 33 27.12 6.18 -1.93
C TYR A 33 26.81 4.81 -2.49
N ASN A 34 25.59 4.60 -3.02
CA ASN A 34 25.20 3.29 -3.55
C ASN A 34 26.06 2.85 -4.75
N ASN A 35 26.45 3.77 -5.64
CA ASN A 35 27.19 3.42 -6.85
C ASN A 35 28.70 3.48 -6.66
N GLU A 36 29.20 4.62 -6.13
CA GLU A 36 30.62 4.88 -6.09
C GLU A 36 31.28 4.26 -4.86
N ILE A 37 30.62 4.32 -3.71
CA ILE A 37 31.22 3.79 -2.48
C ILE A 37 30.89 2.31 -2.31
N PHE A 38 29.62 1.95 -2.32
CA PHE A 38 29.23 0.55 -2.07
C PHE A 38 29.45 -0.32 -3.30
N GLY A 39 28.97 0.12 -4.47
CA GLY A 39 29.06 -0.65 -5.71
C GLY A 39 30.50 -0.90 -6.16
N ARG A 40 31.34 0.15 -6.23
CA ARG A 40 32.73 -0.03 -6.68
C ARG A 40 33.62 -0.81 -5.72
N ASN A 41 33.32 -0.77 -4.42
CA ASN A 41 34.10 -1.48 -3.41
C ASN A 41 33.48 -2.83 -3.02
N ASN A 42 32.44 -3.28 -3.73
CA ASN A 42 31.72 -4.53 -3.44
C ASN A 42 31.22 -4.62 -1.99
N ILE A 43 30.81 -3.49 -1.41
CA ILE A 43 30.25 -3.42 -0.05
C ILE A 43 28.78 -3.83 -0.10
N GLU A 44 28.40 -4.88 0.60
CA GLU A 44 27.02 -5.36 0.73
C GLU A 44 26.18 -4.42 1.60
N SER A 45 26.05 -3.17 1.16
CA SER A 45 25.24 -2.14 1.82
C SER A 45 24.44 -1.36 0.81
N LYS A 46 23.29 -0.84 1.23
CA LYS A 46 22.41 -0.03 0.38
C LYS A 46 21.68 1.04 1.18
N ILE A 47 21.55 2.21 0.56
CA ILE A 47 20.68 3.28 1.07
C ILE A 47 19.42 3.31 0.21
N ILE A 48 18.25 3.31 0.86
CA ILE A 48 16.93 3.40 0.24
C ILE A 48 16.25 4.66 0.75
N VAL A 49 15.71 5.45 -0.16
CA VAL A 49 14.93 6.66 0.16
C VAL A 49 13.48 6.39 -0.23
N LEU A 50 12.58 6.43 0.74
CA LEU A 50 11.14 6.32 0.52
C LEU A 50 10.56 7.72 0.34
N LEU A 51 9.85 7.93 -0.75
CA LEU A 51 9.22 9.20 -1.08
C LEU A 51 7.76 9.01 -1.47
N ARG A 52 6.92 9.92 -1.02
CA ARG A 52 5.55 10.03 -1.53
C ARG A 52 5.59 10.41 -3.01
N ASN A 53 4.65 9.87 -3.79
CA ASN A 53 4.62 10.05 -5.24
C ASN A 53 4.36 11.50 -5.66
N ASP A 54 3.59 12.26 -4.88
CA ASP A 54 3.34 13.69 -5.11
C ASP A 54 4.62 14.52 -4.98
N ILE A 55 5.44 14.26 -3.95
CA ILE A 55 6.75 14.89 -3.75
C ILE A 55 7.72 14.45 -4.87
N ALA A 56 7.79 13.15 -5.15
CA ALA A 56 8.65 12.62 -6.21
C ALA A 56 8.34 13.26 -7.57
N LYS A 57 7.06 13.46 -7.92
CA LYS A 57 6.64 14.17 -9.13
C LYS A 57 7.17 15.61 -9.18
N GLN A 58 7.13 16.33 -8.07
CA GLN A 58 7.66 17.70 -8.00
C GLN A 58 9.18 17.75 -8.16
N LEU A 59 9.92 16.76 -7.63
CA LEU A 59 11.37 16.69 -7.76
C LEU A 59 11.83 16.33 -9.18
N ARG A 60 10.99 15.61 -9.95
CA ARG A 60 11.29 15.23 -11.35
C ARG A 60 11.37 16.41 -12.33
N PHE A 61 10.91 17.59 -11.96
CA PHE A 61 11.06 18.79 -12.80
C PHE A 61 12.52 19.26 -12.91
N ASN A 62 13.40 18.86 -11.99
CA ASN A 62 14.83 19.10 -12.11
C ASN A 62 15.50 18.02 -12.97
N ALA A 63 16.29 18.41 -13.97
CA ALA A 63 16.89 17.47 -14.94
C ALA A 63 17.81 16.42 -14.29
N ASP A 64 18.53 16.77 -13.24
CA ASP A 64 19.44 15.85 -12.54
C ASP A 64 18.66 14.79 -11.75
N THR A 65 17.66 15.22 -11.01
CA THR A 65 16.80 14.30 -10.25
C THR A 65 15.93 13.46 -11.17
N ALA A 66 15.47 13.98 -12.31
CA ALA A 66 14.76 13.20 -13.32
C ALA A 66 15.57 11.99 -13.80
N LYS A 67 16.89 12.15 -14.03
CA LYS A 67 17.78 11.05 -14.38
C LYS A 67 17.93 10.03 -13.25
N ILE A 68 17.97 10.49 -11.99
CA ILE A 68 18.04 9.60 -10.82
C ILE A 68 16.75 8.77 -10.76
N PHE A 69 15.58 9.39 -10.88
CA PHE A 69 14.30 8.67 -10.88
C PHE A 69 14.19 7.68 -12.04
N ALA A 70 14.59 8.07 -13.25
CA ALA A 70 14.52 7.17 -14.41
C ALA A 70 15.38 5.90 -14.25
N SER A 71 16.54 6.00 -13.59
CA SER A 71 17.51 4.91 -13.51
C SER A 71 17.45 4.10 -12.20
N TYR A 72 16.99 4.70 -11.09
CA TYR A 72 17.17 4.14 -9.75
C TYR A 72 15.89 4.10 -8.92
N SER A 73 14.74 4.54 -9.45
CA SER A 73 13.48 4.47 -8.70
C SER A 73 12.65 3.25 -9.06
N VAL A 74 11.92 2.76 -8.08
CA VAL A 74 10.84 1.78 -8.24
C VAL A 74 9.57 2.42 -7.72
N GLU A 75 8.56 2.53 -8.57
CA GLU A 75 7.24 3.03 -8.17
C GLU A 75 6.39 1.87 -7.67
N LEU A 76 5.90 1.99 -6.43
CA LEU A 76 4.97 1.03 -5.85
C LEU A 76 3.54 1.45 -6.19
N ASN A 77 3.02 0.88 -7.27
CA ASN A 77 1.61 0.99 -7.61
C ASN A 77 0.86 -0.22 -7.04
N TRP A 78 -0.02 0.02 -6.07
CA TRP A 78 -0.78 -1.03 -5.39
C TRP A 78 -1.99 -1.49 -6.18
N PHE A 79 -2.55 -0.62 -7.03
CA PHE A 79 -3.69 -0.91 -7.88
C PHE A 79 -3.37 -0.47 -9.32
N GLU A 80 -3.02 -1.43 -10.16
CA GLU A 80 -2.76 -1.20 -11.58
C GLU A 80 -4.04 -1.46 -12.39
N GLU A 81 -4.56 -0.43 -13.06
CA GLU A 81 -5.80 -0.54 -13.86
C GLU A 81 -5.70 -1.63 -14.93
N ALA A 82 -4.50 -1.89 -15.46
CA ALA A 82 -4.25 -2.97 -16.41
C ALA A 82 -4.62 -4.37 -15.85
N TYR A 83 -4.59 -4.56 -14.54
CA TYR A 83 -4.94 -5.83 -13.87
C TYR A 83 -6.34 -5.84 -13.26
N ARG A 84 -7.17 -4.87 -13.58
CA ARG A 84 -8.54 -4.78 -13.06
C ARG A 84 -9.39 -6.03 -13.30
N LEU A 85 -9.16 -6.72 -14.41
CA LEU A 85 -9.85 -7.97 -14.77
C LEU A 85 -9.07 -9.23 -14.31
N CYS A 86 -7.86 -9.07 -13.78
CA CYS A 86 -7.00 -10.14 -13.30
C CYS A 86 -6.56 -9.82 -11.88
N GLU A 87 -7.49 -9.82 -10.93
CA GLU A 87 -7.28 -9.36 -9.55
C GLU A 87 -6.09 -10.03 -8.85
N ASP A 88 -5.80 -11.29 -9.16
CA ASP A 88 -4.68 -12.02 -8.55
C ASP A 88 -3.30 -11.43 -8.91
N LYS A 89 -3.23 -10.63 -9.99
CA LYS A 89 -2.03 -9.87 -10.36
C LYS A 89 -1.91 -8.53 -9.64
N LEU A 90 -2.98 -8.04 -9.00
CA LEU A 90 -2.93 -6.80 -8.23
C LEU A 90 -2.03 -6.98 -7.00
N LYS A 91 -1.03 -6.11 -6.86
CA LYS A 91 -0.12 -6.12 -5.70
C LYS A 91 -0.88 -5.99 -4.38
N LEU A 92 -1.98 -5.25 -4.38
CA LEU A 92 -2.83 -5.09 -3.21
C LEU A 92 -3.50 -6.40 -2.79
N LYS A 93 -4.01 -7.22 -3.75
CA LYS A 93 -4.56 -8.55 -3.46
C LYS A 93 -3.48 -9.52 -2.99
N GLN A 94 -2.32 -9.50 -3.64
CA GLN A 94 -1.18 -10.32 -3.22
C GLN A 94 -0.68 -9.96 -1.81
N PHE A 95 -0.66 -8.67 -1.48
CA PHE A 95 -0.32 -8.20 -0.14
C PHE A 95 -1.28 -8.72 0.91
N ILE A 96 -2.59 -8.54 0.71
CA ILE A 96 -3.59 -8.96 1.71
C ILE A 96 -3.64 -10.49 1.84
N ASN A 97 -3.52 -11.24 0.73
CA ASN A 97 -3.45 -12.69 0.76
C ASN A 97 -2.29 -13.21 1.60
N LYS A 98 -1.09 -12.62 1.47
CA LYS A 98 0.06 -12.98 2.30
C LYS A 98 -0.19 -12.71 3.79
N ARG A 99 -0.87 -11.60 4.13
CA ARG A 99 -1.21 -11.30 5.53
C ARG A 99 -2.24 -12.25 6.09
N ILE A 100 -3.28 -12.57 5.31
CA ILE A 100 -4.31 -13.54 5.70
C ILE A 100 -3.65 -14.90 5.93
N ALA A 101 -2.92 -15.43 4.95
CA ALA A 101 -2.23 -16.69 5.08
C ALA A 101 -1.36 -16.75 6.35
N ARG A 102 -0.54 -15.70 6.56
CA ARG A 102 0.32 -15.64 7.75
C ARG A 102 -0.46 -15.61 9.07
N ASN A 103 -1.59 -14.90 9.13
CA ASN A 103 -2.44 -14.89 10.32
C ASN A 103 -3.08 -16.26 10.58
N PHE A 104 -3.57 -16.95 9.54
CA PHE A 104 -4.13 -18.29 9.67
C PHE A 104 -3.07 -19.28 10.16
N GLU A 105 -1.84 -19.24 9.61
CA GLU A 105 -0.71 -20.05 10.08
C GLU A 105 -0.38 -19.82 11.56
N ILE A 106 -0.27 -18.57 11.99
CA ILE A 106 0.06 -18.21 13.38
C ILE A 106 -1.03 -18.69 14.35
N ASN A 107 -2.29 -18.65 13.94
CA ASN A 107 -3.42 -19.08 14.75
C ASN A 107 -3.78 -20.56 14.56
N HIS A 108 -2.97 -21.32 13.80
CA HIS A 108 -3.20 -22.75 13.50
C HIS A 108 -4.58 -23.02 12.89
N MET A 109 -5.04 -22.11 12.03
CA MET A 109 -6.30 -22.22 11.31
C MET A 109 -6.06 -22.75 9.91
N GLU A 110 -6.96 -23.60 9.43
CA GLU A 110 -6.93 -24.09 8.05
C GLU A 110 -7.37 -22.99 7.07
N TYR A 111 -6.72 -22.94 5.90
CA TYR A 111 -7.08 -22.03 4.81
C TYR A 111 -6.74 -22.62 3.45
N LEU A 112 -7.34 -22.08 2.39
CA LEU A 112 -7.04 -22.44 1.01
C LEU A 112 -5.77 -21.72 0.56
N GLU A 113 -4.65 -22.44 0.39
CA GLU A 113 -3.34 -21.85 0.01
C GLU A 113 -3.40 -21.06 -1.30
N ASN A 114 -4.20 -21.53 -2.26
CA ASN A 114 -4.38 -20.88 -3.56
C ASN A 114 -5.38 -19.72 -3.52
N ASN A 115 -6.18 -19.58 -2.46
CA ASN A 115 -7.15 -18.51 -2.28
C ASN A 115 -7.32 -18.12 -0.79
N PRO A 116 -6.32 -17.53 -0.15
CA PRO A 116 -6.43 -17.08 1.25
C PRO A 116 -7.58 -16.09 1.47
N TRP A 117 -7.84 -15.22 0.49
CA TRP A 117 -8.96 -14.27 0.53
C TRP A 117 -10.32 -14.97 0.67
N GLY A 118 -10.59 -16.01 -0.13
CA GLY A 118 -11.82 -16.78 -0.04
C GLY A 118 -11.99 -17.55 1.27
N SER A 119 -10.89 -17.87 1.96
CA SER A 119 -10.97 -18.43 3.32
C SER A 119 -11.33 -17.37 4.37
N PHE A 120 -11.10 -16.10 4.06
CA PHE A 120 -11.31 -14.97 4.95
C PHE A 120 -12.64 -14.25 4.70
N VAL A 121 -13.08 -14.14 3.43
CA VAL A 121 -14.34 -13.50 3.02
C VAL A 121 -15.18 -14.52 2.25
N ASP A 122 -16.46 -14.64 2.57
CA ASP A 122 -17.39 -15.53 1.84
C ASP A 122 -17.66 -14.97 0.44
N GLU A 123 -16.97 -15.51 -0.56
CA GLU A 123 -17.08 -15.07 -1.94
C GLU A 123 -18.43 -15.45 -2.58
N SER A 124 -19.08 -16.51 -2.10
CA SER A 124 -20.35 -17.02 -2.66
C SER A 124 -21.50 -15.98 -2.59
N GLU A 125 -21.48 -15.11 -1.58
CA GLU A 125 -22.48 -14.06 -1.42
C GLU A 125 -22.30 -12.89 -2.42
N PHE A 126 -21.18 -12.84 -3.16
CA PHE A 126 -20.87 -11.82 -4.16
C PHE A 126 -21.02 -12.31 -5.59
N GLU A 127 -21.15 -13.62 -5.79
CA GLU A 127 -21.41 -14.25 -7.08
C GLU A 127 -22.88 -14.10 -7.46
N ASN A 128 -23.24 -12.94 -8.00
CA ASN A 128 -24.55 -12.76 -8.60
C ASN A 128 -24.47 -12.99 -10.12
N TRP A 129 -25.45 -13.71 -10.67
CA TRP A 129 -25.60 -14.08 -12.09
C TRP A 129 -25.80 -12.89 -13.05
N SER A 130 -25.63 -11.66 -12.62
CA SER A 130 -25.73 -10.45 -13.45
C SER A 130 -24.37 -10.05 -14.00
N SER A 131 -24.34 -9.56 -15.23
CA SER A 131 -23.14 -9.09 -15.94
C SER A 131 -22.36 -7.97 -15.24
N ASN A 132 -22.87 -7.44 -14.13
CA ASN A 132 -22.28 -6.36 -13.31
C ASN A 132 -21.86 -6.82 -11.90
N SER A 133 -21.78 -8.15 -11.65
CA SER A 133 -21.34 -8.63 -10.34
C SER A 133 -19.86 -8.29 -10.12
N LYS A 134 -19.58 -7.66 -8.98
CA LYS A 134 -18.20 -7.40 -8.53
C LYS A 134 -17.77 -8.57 -7.66
N SER A 135 -16.53 -9.00 -7.81
CA SER A 135 -15.92 -9.92 -6.85
C SER A 135 -15.97 -9.35 -5.43
N SER A 136 -15.89 -10.19 -4.42
CA SER A 136 -15.83 -9.76 -3.02
C SER A 136 -14.64 -8.82 -2.76
N PHE A 137 -13.48 -9.10 -3.37
CA PHE A 137 -12.30 -8.26 -3.27
C PHE A 137 -12.54 -6.87 -3.90
N LYS A 138 -13.06 -6.84 -5.13
CA LYS A 138 -13.41 -5.60 -5.81
C LYS A 138 -14.45 -4.78 -5.03
N TYR A 139 -15.44 -5.46 -4.45
CA TYR A 139 -16.45 -4.83 -3.62
C TYR A 139 -15.82 -4.11 -2.42
N VAL A 140 -14.89 -4.75 -1.72
CA VAL A 140 -14.20 -4.15 -0.56
C VAL A 140 -13.31 -2.98 -0.97
N ILE A 141 -12.44 -3.17 -1.97
CA ILE A 141 -11.46 -2.13 -2.33
C ILE A 141 -12.10 -0.89 -2.95
N ASP A 142 -13.26 -1.00 -3.61
CA ASP A 142 -14.00 0.14 -4.15
C ASP A 142 -14.50 1.10 -3.05
N HIS A 143 -14.50 0.67 -1.78
CA HIS A 143 -14.80 1.51 -0.62
C HIS A 143 -13.55 2.05 0.07
N THR A 144 -12.37 1.88 -0.52
CA THR A 144 -11.07 2.30 0.03
C THR A 144 -10.32 3.21 -0.95
N PHE A 145 -9.17 3.75 -0.53
CA PHE A 145 -8.28 4.52 -1.41
C PHE A 145 -7.22 3.65 -2.09
N TYR A 146 -7.45 2.33 -2.23
CA TYR A 146 -6.56 1.36 -2.89
C TYR A 146 -5.16 1.27 -2.28
N ARG A 147 -5.01 1.50 -0.98
CA ARG A 147 -3.72 1.44 -0.25
C ARG A 147 -3.70 0.26 0.72
N PRO A 148 -2.54 -0.35 0.99
CA PRO A 148 -2.41 -1.40 2.01
C PRO A 148 -2.93 -1.00 3.39
N ARG A 149 -2.65 0.24 3.83
CA ARG A 149 -3.14 0.79 5.10
C ARG A 149 -4.67 0.74 5.19
N ASP A 150 -5.35 1.08 4.09
CA ASP A 150 -6.80 1.13 4.07
C ASP A 150 -7.42 -0.24 4.31
N LEU A 151 -6.86 -1.30 3.70
CA LEU A 151 -7.33 -2.67 3.96
C LEU A 151 -7.07 -3.11 5.40
N ILE A 152 -5.93 -2.74 5.99
CA ILE A 152 -5.65 -3.04 7.39
C ILE A 152 -6.66 -2.33 8.30
N LEU A 153 -6.93 -1.06 8.05
CA LEU A 153 -7.89 -0.27 8.81
C LEU A 153 -9.33 -0.76 8.63
N PHE A 154 -9.68 -1.16 7.41
CA PHE A 154 -11.00 -1.71 7.08
C PHE A 154 -11.32 -2.94 7.93
N PHE A 155 -10.36 -3.83 8.12
CA PHE A 155 -10.54 -5.09 8.84
C PHE A 155 -10.12 -5.05 10.32
N LYS A 156 -9.70 -3.92 10.86
CA LYS A 156 -9.13 -3.84 12.22
C LYS A 156 -10.10 -4.22 13.34
N ASP A 157 -11.40 -4.03 13.11
CA ASP A 157 -12.42 -4.23 14.14
C ASP A 157 -13.02 -5.65 14.15
N ILE A 158 -12.53 -6.56 13.31
CA ILE A 158 -13.08 -7.92 13.18
C ILE A 158 -13.08 -8.65 14.53
N ASP A 159 -11.94 -8.65 15.21
CA ASP A 159 -11.80 -9.35 16.48
C ASP A 159 -12.76 -8.76 17.53
N ARG A 160 -12.87 -7.44 17.59
CA ARG A 160 -13.78 -6.76 18.51
C ARG A 160 -15.26 -7.08 18.24
N LEU A 161 -15.62 -7.22 16.95
CA LEU A 161 -16.98 -7.52 16.52
C LEU A 161 -17.29 -9.01 16.53
N ASN A 162 -16.27 -9.84 16.78
CA ASN A 162 -16.36 -11.30 16.86
C ASN A 162 -17.09 -11.91 15.65
N PHE A 163 -16.73 -11.46 14.44
CA PHE A 163 -17.31 -11.99 13.21
C PHE A 163 -16.81 -13.40 12.93
N PRO A 164 -17.71 -14.33 12.54
CA PRO A 164 -17.29 -15.65 12.12
C PRO A 164 -16.52 -15.58 10.78
N LEU A 165 -15.61 -16.52 10.59
CA LEU A 165 -14.91 -16.72 9.31
C LEU A 165 -15.55 -17.89 8.53
N PRO A 166 -15.65 -17.77 7.22
CA PRO A 166 -15.40 -16.57 6.41
C PRO A 166 -16.43 -15.47 6.65
N ILE A 167 -16.00 -14.20 6.47
CA ILE A 167 -16.80 -13.01 6.75
C ILE A 167 -17.92 -12.88 5.71
N SER A 168 -19.16 -12.81 6.15
CA SER A 168 -20.32 -12.61 5.29
C SER A 168 -20.39 -11.21 4.67
N LYS A 169 -21.13 -11.04 3.57
CA LYS A 169 -21.39 -9.74 2.96
C LYS A 169 -22.07 -8.76 3.90
N ALA A 170 -22.97 -9.24 4.76
CA ALA A 170 -23.62 -8.42 5.77
C ALA A 170 -22.59 -7.82 6.74
N ASN A 171 -21.63 -8.62 7.20
CA ASN A 171 -20.56 -8.17 8.09
C ASN A 171 -19.59 -7.21 7.38
N ILE A 172 -19.28 -7.45 6.09
CA ILE A 172 -18.51 -6.50 5.26
C ILE A 172 -19.20 -5.14 5.21
N ASN A 173 -20.52 -5.08 5.07
CA ASN A 173 -21.26 -3.81 5.07
C ASN A 173 -21.15 -3.04 6.39
N ILE A 174 -21.09 -3.77 7.52
CA ILE A 174 -20.83 -3.15 8.83
C ILE A 174 -19.41 -2.55 8.85
N LEU A 175 -18.41 -3.29 8.36
CA LEU A 175 -17.03 -2.80 8.27
C LEU A 175 -16.90 -1.58 7.34
N ILE A 176 -17.63 -1.53 6.22
CA ILE A 176 -17.69 -0.35 5.35
C ILE A 176 -18.14 0.88 6.15
N GLY A 177 -19.22 0.75 6.94
CA GLY A 177 -19.70 1.84 7.78
C GLY A 177 -18.66 2.33 8.79
N ASN A 178 -18.00 1.40 9.49
CA ASN A 178 -16.97 1.72 10.48
C ASN A 178 -15.76 2.41 9.83
N TYR A 179 -15.26 1.87 8.71
CA TYR A 179 -14.15 2.44 7.97
C TYR A 179 -14.49 3.84 7.44
N THR A 180 -15.67 4.03 6.86
CA THR A 180 -16.13 5.33 6.35
C THR A 180 -16.16 6.40 7.45
N ASN A 181 -16.71 6.07 8.62
CA ASN A 181 -16.74 6.97 9.77
C ASN A 181 -15.33 7.37 10.22
N GLN A 182 -14.41 6.41 10.25
CA GLN A 182 -13.02 6.67 10.61
C GLN A 182 -12.33 7.59 9.58
N MET A 183 -12.55 7.36 8.27
CA MET A 183 -11.96 8.20 7.22
C MET A 183 -12.51 9.64 7.25
N ILE A 184 -13.78 9.82 7.57
CA ILE A 184 -14.37 11.16 7.76
C ILE A 184 -13.63 11.91 8.89
N LEU A 185 -13.37 11.24 10.02
CA LEU A 185 -12.64 11.84 11.13
C LEU A 185 -11.17 12.17 10.76
N GLU A 186 -10.49 11.29 10.02
CA GLU A 186 -9.12 11.57 9.53
C GLU A 186 -9.10 12.81 8.63
N ILE A 187 -10.03 12.90 7.67
CA ILE A 187 -10.13 14.05 6.75
C ILE A 187 -10.45 15.34 7.52
N GLN A 188 -11.35 15.30 8.49
CA GLN A 188 -11.67 16.46 9.33
C GLN A 188 -10.47 16.96 10.11
N ASN A 189 -9.65 16.04 10.65
CA ASN A 189 -8.42 16.40 11.37
C ASN A 189 -7.33 16.96 10.45
N GLU A 190 -7.28 16.54 9.17
CA GLU A 190 -6.33 17.09 8.20
C GLU A 190 -6.72 18.50 7.70
N LEU A 191 -8.00 18.87 7.81
CA LEU A 191 -8.52 20.16 7.36
C LEU A 191 -8.62 21.20 8.48
N SER A 192 -8.42 20.82 9.74
CA SER A 192 -8.47 21.71 10.91
C SER A 192 -7.08 22.24 11.27
#